data_bcf885b11cafba26b242d1742959f9bf
#
_entry.id   bcf885b11cafba26b242d1742959f9bf
#
_cell.length_a   1.000
_cell.length_b   1.000
_cell.length_c   1.000
_cell.angle_alpha   90.00
_cell.angle_beta   90.00
_cell.angle_gamma   90.00
#
_symmetry.space_group_name_H-M   'P 1'
#
loop_
_entity.id
_entity.type
_entity.pdbx_description
1 polymer ?
#
loop_
_entity_poly.entity_id
_entity_poly.type
_entity_poly.pdbx_seq_one_letter_code
_entity_poly.pdbx_strand_id
1 'polypeptide(L)'
;AGIAEILTMVERLISKEIPHGPISIAFTPDEEIGSGAEYFDIKRFDADFAYTLDGDTEGEIQFENFNACKVEFEITGFNVHPGSSKDTMINASL
;
A
#
# COMPACT_ATOMS: atom_id res chain seq x y z
N ALA A 1 0.87 -13.94 7.54
CA ALA A 1 0.91 -15.10 6.63
C ALA A 1 2.07 -14.97 5.66
N GLY A 2 2.16 -13.94 4.81
CA GLY A 2 3.15 -13.83 3.74
C GLY A 2 4.62 -14.03 4.13
N ILE A 3 5.05 -13.50 5.28
CA ILE A 3 6.43 -13.74 5.78
C ILE A 3 6.69 -15.24 6.00
N ALA A 4 5.73 -15.95 6.61
CA ALA A 4 5.86 -17.39 6.87
C ALA A 4 5.88 -18.19 5.57
N GLU A 5 5.10 -17.79 4.59
CA GLU A 5 5.06 -18.42 3.27
C GLU A 5 6.39 -18.25 2.53
N ILE A 6 6.95 -17.04 2.52
CA ILE A 6 8.26 -16.74 1.92
C ILE A 6 9.35 -17.58 2.58
N LEU A 7 9.42 -17.61 3.91
CA LEU A 7 10.43 -18.35 4.64
C LEU A 7 10.30 -19.87 4.44
N THR A 8 9.06 -20.39 4.40
CA THR A 8 8.80 -21.79 4.10
C THR A 8 9.21 -22.16 2.68
N MET A 9 8.95 -21.28 1.72
CA MET A 9 9.42 -21.46 0.34
C MET A 9 10.95 -21.59 0.29
N VAL A 10 11.66 -20.67 0.94
CA VAL A 10 13.13 -20.67 1.00
C VAL A 10 13.65 -21.96 1.63
N GLU A 11 13.09 -22.37 2.77
CA GLU A 11 13.44 -23.62 3.43
C GLU A 11 13.28 -24.83 2.50
N ARG A 12 12.16 -24.88 1.76
CA ARG A 12 11.91 -25.97 0.80
C ARG A 12 12.87 -25.96 -0.38
N LEU A 13 13.21 -24.79 -0.92
CA LEU A 13 14.18 -24.67 -2.01
C LEU A 13 15.54 -25.20 -1.59
N ILE A 14 16.01 -24.83 -0.37
CA ILE A 14 17.30 -25.26 0.16
C ILE A 14 17.29 -26.76 0.52
N SER A 15 16.28 -27.18 1.30
CA SER A 15 16.26 -28.58 1.85
C SER A 15 16.02 -29.64 0.79
N LYS A 16 15.36 -29.30 -0.31
CA LYS A 16 15.05 -30.21 -1.42
C LYS A 16 15.95 -30.01 -2.64
N GLU A 17 16.93 -29.12 -2.53
CA GLU A 17 17.85 -28.78 -3.62
C GLU A 17 17.12 -28.49 -4.94
N ILE A 18 15.99 -27.73 -4.84
CA ILE A 18 15.18 -27.39 -6.01
C ILE A 18 15.94 -26.37 -6.86
N PRO A 19 16.20 -26.63 -8.14
CA PRO A 19 16.87 -25.67 -9.01
C PRO A 19 16.07 -24.35 -9.10
N HIS A 20 16.75 -23.23 -8.89
CA HIS A 20 16.18 -21.90 -8.98
C HIS A 20 17.21 -20.87 -9.43
N GLY A 21 16.76 -19.76 -9.98
CA GLY A 21 17.59 -18.59 -10.23
C GLY A 21 17.88 -17.80 -8.95
N PRO A 22 18.56 -16.64 -9.06
CA PRO A 22 18.71 -15.71 -7.95
C PRO A 22 17.35 -15.28 -7.38
N ILE A 23 17.24 -15.27 -6.07
CA ILE A 23 16.02 -14.84 -5.37
C ILE A 23 16.39 -13.75 -4.38
N SER A 24 15.79 -12.58 -4.54
CA SER A 24 15.86 -11.46 -3.60
C SER A 24 14.58 -11.40 -2.77
N ILE A 25 14.72 -11.18 -1.46
CA ILE A 25 13.58 -11.10 -0.55
C ILE A 25 13.64 -9.78 0.18
N ALA A 26 12.50 -9.11 0.28
CA ALA A 26 12.36 -7.87 1.04
C ALA A 26 11.09 -7.89 1.88
N PHE A 27 11.15 -7.24 3.02
CA PHE A 27 10.01 -6.94 3.88
C PHE A 27 9.98 -5.44 4.10
N THR A 28 8.83 -4.83 3.88
CA THR A 28 8.64 -3.39 4.06
C THR A 28 7.72 -3.14 5.26
N PRO A 29 8.02 -2.14 6.10
CA PRO A 29 7.11 -1.68 7.16
C PRO A 29 6.06 -0.73 6.58
N ASP A 30 5.07 -0.37 7.41
CA ASP A 30 4.17 0.77 7.19
C ASP A 30 3.26 0.64 5.95
N GLU A 31 2.94 -0.58 5.53
CA GLU A 31 2.00 -0.84 4.43
C GLU A 31 0.61 -0.24 4.75
N GLU A 32 0.09 -0.44 5.96
CA GLU A 32 -1.24 -0.01 6.42
C GLU A 32 -1.47 1.50 6.40
N ILE A 33 -0.41 2.29 6.37
CA ILE A 33 -0.47 3.74 6.21
C ILE A 33 -0.06 4.21 4.81
N GLY A 34 0.16 3.28 3.88
CA GLY A 34 0.48 3.55 2.49
C GLY A 34 1.94 3.95 2.23
N SER A 35 2.85 3.75 3.18
CA SER A 35 4.27 4.13 3.07
C SER A 35 5.22 2.94 2.83
N GLY A 36 4.70 1.75 2.63
CA GLY A 36 5.49 0.52 2.53
C GLY A 36 6.56 0.52 1.44
N ALA A 37 6.34 1.22 0.34
CA ALA A 37 7.29 1.28 -0.78
C ALA A 37 8.08 2.60 -0.86
N GLU A 38 7.83 3.57 0.02
CA GLU A 38 8.36 4.94 -0.08
C GLU A 38 9.90 5.00 -0.09
N TYR A 39 10.54 4.17 0.74
CA TYR A 39 11.99 4.11 0.88
C TYR A 39 12.60 2.84 0.30
N PHE A 40 11.85 2.09 -0.50
CA PHE A 40 12.31 0.84 -1.07
C PHE A 40 13.31 1.07 -2.19
N ASP A 41 14.52 0.58 -2.02
CA ASP A 41 15.60 0.72 -3.01
C ASP A 41 15.47 -0.35 -4.11
N ILE A 42 14.70 -0.02 -5.13
CA ILE A 42 14.45 -0.88 -6.30
C ILE A 42 15.76 -1.24 -7.00
N LYS A 43 16.73 -0.31 -7.09
CA LYS A 43 18.00 -0.57 -7.76
C LYS A 43 18.86 -1.57 -7.03
N ARG A 44 18.85 -1.51 -5.69
CA ARG A 44 19.55 -2.48 -4.85
C ARG A 44 18.87 -3.84 -4.83
N PHE A 45 17.55 -3.85 -4.95
CA PHE A 45 16.77 -5.09 -5.00
C PHE A 45 17.06 -5.89 -6.28
N ASP A 46 17.29 -5.22 -7.40
CA ASP A 46 17.81 -5.72 -8.66
C ASP A 46 17.13 -7.02 -9.13
N ALA A 47 15.82 -6.99 -9.26
CA ALA A 47 15.01 -8.11 -9.74
C ALA A 47 14.31 -7.76 -11.05
N ASP A 48 14.24 -8.69 -11.97
CA ASP A 48 13.52 -8.54 -13.25
C ASP A 48 12.02 -8.46 -13.04
N PHE A 49 11.50 -9.16 -12.04
CA PHE A 49 10.10 -9.15 -11.63
C PHE A 49 9.98 -9.52 -10.15
N ALA A 50 8.83 -9.20 -9.56
CA ALA A 50 8.57 -9.48 -8.15
C ALA A 50 7.15 -10.00 -7.93
N TYR A 51 6.98 -10.76 -6.86
CA TYR A 51 5.69 -11.17 -6.33
C TYR A 51 5.49 -10.54 -4.96
N THR A 52 4.29 -10.01 -4.70
CA THR A 52 3.88 -9.56 -3.37
C THR A 52 2.96 -10.63 -2.76
N LEU A 53 3.29 -11.09 -1.57
CA LEU A 53 2.52 -12.09 -0.85
C LEU A 53 1.68 -11.41 0.24
N ASP A 54 0.49 -11.02 -0.12
CA ASP A 54 -0.46 -10.30 0.75
C ASP A 54 -1.93 -10.58 0.33
N GLY A 55 -2.19 -11.77 -0.18
CA GLY A 55 -3.52 -12.16 -0.65
C GLY A 55 -4.41 -12.74 0.46
N ASP A 56 -5.72 -12.65 0.25
CA ASP A 56 -6.75 -13.19 1.14
C ASP A 56 -7.10 -14.65 0.84
N THR A 57 -7.12 -15.00 -0.44
CA THR A 57 -7.64 -16.29 -0.92
C THR A 57 -6.51 -17.20 -1.34
N GLU A 58 -6.48 -18.41 -0.75
CA GLU A 58 -5.50 -19.42 -1.12
C GLU A 58 -5.61 -19.80 -2.61
N GLY A 59 -4.45 -19.79 -3.27
CA GLY A 59 -4.33 -20.13 -4.68
C GLY A 59 -4.73 -19.04 -5.66
N GLU A 60 -5.11 -17.87 -5.20
CA GLU A 60 -5.40 -16.72 -6.05
C GLU A 60 -4.13 -15.98 -6.45
N ILE A 61 -4.04 -15.60 -7.72
CA ILE A 61 -3.00 -14.73 -8.25
C ILE A 61 -3.68 -13.50 -8.86
N GLN A 62 -3.39 -12.33 -8.32
CA GLN A 62 -3.81 -11.04 -8.85
C GLN A 62 -2.71 -10.47 -9.75
N PHE A 63 -3.02 -10.23 -11.01
CA PHE A 63 -2.09 -9.72 -12.01
C PHE A 63 -2.54 -8.39 -12.64
N GLU A 64 -3.62 -7.84 -12.13
CA GLU A 64 -4.15 -6.52 -12.52
C GLU A 64 -4.12 -5.57 -11.33
N ASN A 65 -3.99 -4.29 -11.59
CA ASN A 65 -4.09 -3.24 -10.60
C ASN A 65 -5.11 -2.18 -11.04
N PHE A 66 -5.41 -1.25 -10.15
CA PHE A 66 -6.30 -0.13 -10.41
C PHE A 66 -5.62 1.19 -10.03
N ASN A 67 -6.10 2.28 -10.64
CA ASN A 67 -5.69 3.61 -10.24
C ASN A 67 -6.55 4.09 -9.08
N ALA A 68 -5.91 4.69 -8.08
CA ALA A 68 -6.59 5.31 -6.96
C ALA A 68 -6.05 6.72 -6.72
N CYS A 69 -6.87 7.58 -6.19
CA CYS A 69 -6.44 8.88 -5.70
C CYS A 69 -7.15 9.22 -4.38
N LYS A 70 -6.45 9.94 -3.52
CA LYS A 70 -7.00 10.56 -2.33
C LYS A 70 -7.16 12.05 -2.62
N VAL A 71 -8.33 12.59 -2.31
CA VAL A 71 -8.62 14.02 -2.43
C VAL A 71 -9.03 14.54 -1.06
N GLU A 72 -8.39 15.60 -0.61
CA GLU A 72 -8.74 16.30 0.61
C GLU A 72 -9.28 17.67 0.24
N PHE A 73 -10.45 17.99 0.77
CA PHE A 73 -11.10 19.30 0.60
C PHE A 73 -11.11 20.03 1.94
N GLU A 74 -10.50 21.19 1.97
CA GLU A 74 -10.63 22.12 3.09
C GLU A 74 -11.63 23.22 2.72
N ILE A 75 -12.73 23.32 3.46
CA ILE A 75 -13.77 24.30 3.24
C ILE A 75 -13.82 25.23 4.45
N THR A 76 -13.43 26.49 4.25
CA THR A 76 -13.41 27.49 5.32
C THR A 76 -14.66 28.35 5.26
N GLY A 77 -15.46 28.26 6.30
CA GLY A 77 -16.64 29.09 6.50
C GLY A 77 -16.35 30.33 7.33
N PHE A 78 -17.33 31.22 7.38
CA PHE A 78 -17.33 32.41 8.24
C PHE A 78 -18.62 32.49 9.05
N ASN A 79 -18.49 32.20 10.34
CA ASN A 79 -19.64 32.21 11.25
C ASN A 79 -19.90 33.60 11.82
N VAL A 80 -21.16 33.98 11.83
CA VAL A 80 -21.64 35.21 12.45
C VAL A 80 -22.90 34.92 13.25
N HIS A 81 -23.30 35.87 14.11
CA HIS A 81 -24.55 35.75 14.84
C HIS A 81 -25.75 35.64 13.88
N PRO A 82 -26.72 34.73 14.13
CA PRO A 82 -27.85 34.51 13.22
C PRO A 82 -28.60 35.79 12.77
N GLY A 83 -28.76 36.75 13.65
CA GLY A 83 -29.39 38.04 13.33
C GLY A 83 -28.61 38.90 12.34
N SER A 84 -27.34 38.58 12.05
CA SER A 84 -26.47 39.34 11.15
C SER A 84 -25.93 38.45 10.02
N SER A 85 -26.50 37.30 9.82
CA SER A 85 -25.96 36.27 8.92
C SER A 85 -26.28 36.53 7.44
N LYS A 86 -27.31 37.29 7.15
CA LYS A 86 -27.70 37.56 5.77
C LYS A 86 -26.58 38.28 5.03
N ASP A 87 -26.21 37.75 3.87
CA ASP A 87 -25.16 38.24 2.97
C ASP A 87 -23.77 38.38 3.61
N THR A 88 -23.54 37.74 4.80
CA THR A 88 -22.27 37.82 5.53
C THR A 88 -21.74 36.44 5.90
N MET A 89 -22.59 35.53 6.32
CA MET A 89 -22.22 34.18 6.73
C MET A 89 -21.83 33.32 5.54
N ILE A 90 -20.74 32.58 5.65
CA ILE A 90 -20.35 31.52 4.72
C ILE A 90 -20.50 30.20 5.44
N ASN A 91 -21.47 29.39 5.04
CA ASN A 91 -21.71 28.10 5.63
C ASN A 91 -20.83 27.04 4.98
N ALA A 92 -19.82 26.58 5.69
CA ALA A 92 -18.90 25.53 5.19
C ALA A 92 -19.53 24.12 5.12
N SER A 93 -20.75 23.94 5.66
CA SER A 93 -21.45 22.64 5.67
C SER A 93 -22.44 22.49 4.51
N LEU A 94 -22.63 23.50 3.69
CA LEU A 94 -23.48 23.49 2.51
C LEU A 94 -22.69 23.66 1.23
#